data_f3048ae6595c35617c209f68509c0ecd
#
_entry.id   f3048ae6595c35617c209f68509c0ecd
#
_cell.length_a   1.000
_cell.length_b   1.000
_cell.length_c   1.000
_cell.angle_alpha   90.00
_cell.angle_beta   90.00
_cell.angle_gamma   90.00
#
_symmetry.space_group_name_H-M   'P 1'
#
loop_
_entity.id
_entity.type
_entity.pdbx_description
1 polymer ?
#
loop_
_entity_poly.entity_id
_entity_poly.type
_entity_poly.pdbx_seq_one_letter_code
_entity_poly.pdbx_strand_id
1 'polypeptide(L)'
;DAFKISGSTSTSFEINDDLDKISKKFNKGEKSSPFLNSGVMINGKVTTMKTTAVYNGKVKTLGGILRKGEVEEEFYIDSEELENWAYLKGSKKIERTNAEGYKYFYSEGSMGFPDDITKPSRTIITGEGGPSPSRFKHVVDTKNGLRRLIPMELERLNMFPDNFTEHEEVPPNKR
;
A
#
# COMPACT_ATOMS: atom_id res chain seq x y z
N ASP A 1 -0.35 -13.76 -22.13
CA ASP A 1 -0.21 -13.55 -20.68
C ASP A 1 0.76 -12.40 -20.41
N ALA A 2 0.30 -11.38 -19.67
CA ALA A 2 1.10 -10.19 -19.33
C ALA A 2 2.15 -10.47 -18.24
N PHE A 3 2.05 -11.60 -17.54
CA PHE A 3 2.96 -11.97 -16.47
C PHE A 3 3.68 -13.27 -16.83
N LYS A 4 5.01 -13.23 -16.75
CA LYS A 4 5.85 -14.42 -16.78
C LYS A 4 6.41 -14.66 -15.39
N ILE A 5 6.41 -15.92 -14.97
CA ILE A 5 6.99 -16.34 -13.70
C ILE A 5 8.24 -17.14 -14.04
N SER A 6 9.38 -16.68 -13.55
CA SER A 6 10.62 -17.45 -13.59
C SER A 6 10.94 -17.97 -12.20
N GLY A 7 11.17 -19.25 -12.05
CA GLY A 7 11.55 -19.86 -10.78
C GLY A 7 12.87 -20.57 -10.92
N SER A 8 13.80 -20.33 -10.01
CA SER A 8 15.13 -20.93 -10.03
C SER A 8 15.35 -21.96 -8.93
N THR A 9 14.58 -21.89 -7.86
CA THR A 9 14.73 -22.76 -6.68
C THR A 9 13.37 -23.16 -6.17
N SER A 10 13.15 -24.44 -5.94
CA SER A 10 11.95 -24.97 -5.31
C SER A 10 12.31 -25.90 -4.16
N THR A 11 11.47 -25.96 -3.17
CA THR A 11 11.57 -26.92 -2.07
C THR A 11 10.18 -27.42 -1.70
N SER A 12 10.11 -28.65 -1.18
CA SER A 12 8.86 -29.23 -0.70
C SER A 12 9.04 -29.80 0.69
N PHE A 13 8.01 -29.68 1.51
CA PHE A 13 7.94 -30.24 2.87
C PHE A 13 6.50 -30.56 3.22
N GLU A 14 6.31 -31.40 4.25
CA GLU A 14 5.00 -31.76 4.74
C GLU A 14 4.69 -31.04 6.04
N ILE A 15 3.42 -30.67 6.19
CA ILE A 15 2.86 -30.11 7.42
C ILE A 15 2.10 -31.22 8.10
N ASN A 16 2.73 -31.86 9.07
CA ASN A 16 2.21 -33.04 9.77
C ASN A 16 1.76 -32.73 11.22
N ASP A 17 1.92 -31.49 11.67
CA ASP A 17 1.53 -31.06 13.02
C ASP A 17 0.20 -30.28 13.01
N ASP A 18 -0.40 -30.17 14.19
CA ASP A 18 -1.53 -29.30 14.44
C ASP A 18 -1.20 -27.84 14.09
N LEU A 19 -2.15 -27.13 13.47
CA LEU A 19 -1.97 -25.75 13.03
C LEU A 19 -1.57 -24.78 14.16
N ASP A 20 -2.05 -25.01 15.38
CA ASP A 20 -1.68 -24.20 16.54
C ASP A 20 -0.20 -24.37 16.88
N LYS A 21 0.30 -25.62 16.87
CA LYS A 21 1.74 -25.90 17.10
C LYS A 21 2.63 -25.32 16.02
N ILE A 22 2.21 -25.42 14.76
CA ILE A 22 2.93 -24.87 13.62
C ILE A 22 2.99 -23.35 13.74
N SER A 23 1.86 -22.70 14.01
CA SER A 23 1.77 -21.25 14.18
C SER A 23 2.64 -20.74 15.33
N LYS A 24 2.64 -21.44 16.46
CA LYS A 24 3.48 -21.08 17.61
C LYS A 24 4.99 -21.22 17.34
N LYS A 25 5.37 -22.12 16.46
CA LYS A 25 6.79 -22.36 16.09
C LYS A 25 7.23 -21.58 14.86
N PHE A 26 6.29 -20.98 14.11
CA PHE A 26 6.60 -20.28 12.87
C PHE A 26 7.55 -19.11 13.11
N ASN A 27 8.61 -19.07 12.32
CA ASN A 27 9.70 -18.07 12.45
C ASN A 27 10.35 -17.96 13.84
N LYS A 28 10.18 -18.96 14.70
CA LYS A 28 10.89 -19.07 15.98
C LYS A 28 12.01 -20.06 15.85
N GLY A 29 13.25 -19.59 15.90
CA GLY A 29 14.44 -20.42 15.86
C GLY A 29 15.54 -19.84 14.97
N GLU A 30 16.69 -20.51 14.94
CA GLU A 30 17.88 -20.08 14.20
C GLU A 30 17.79 -20.25 12.67
N LYS A 31 16.78 -20.97 12.18
CA LYS A 31 16.61 -21.23 10.76
C LYS A 31 15.56 -20.28 10.17
N SER A 32 15.89 -19.71 9.04
CA SER A 32 14.94 -18.96 8.22
C SER A 32 13.72 -19.82 7.86
N SER A 33 12.57 -19.15 7.66
CA SER A 33 11.36 -19.79 7.21
C SER A 33 11.61 -20.69 5.99
N PRO A 34 11.05 -21.92 5.95
CA PRO A 34 11.16 -22.77 4.78
C PRO A 34 10.33 -22.27 3.58
N PHE A 35 9.43 -21.29 3.82
CA PHE A 35 8.61 -20.71 2.77
C PHE A 35 9.41 -19.73 1.92
N LEU A 36 9.28 -19.88 0.61
CA LEU A 36 9.74 -18.91 -0.37
C LEU A 36 8.60 -17.93 -0.71
N ASN A 37 8.78 -17.11 -1.73
CA ASN A 37 7.80 -16.04 -2.03
C ASN A 37 6.56 -16.50 -2.83
N SER A 38 6.53 -17.74 -3.29
CA SER A 38 5.37 -18.36 -3.92
C SER A 38 5.26 -19.80 -3.49
N GLY A 39 4.06 -20.37 -3.51
CA GLY A 39 3.88 -21.77 -3.19
C GLY A 39 2.43 -22.22 -3.29
N VAL A 40 2.26 -23.54 -3.20
CA VAL A 40 0.98 -24.22 -3.15
C VAL A 40 1.02 -25.29 -2.09
N MET A 41 -0.08 -25.49 -1.39
CA MET A 41 -0.27 -26.60 -0.46
C MET A 41 -1.43 -27.48 -0.94
N ILE A 42 -1.15 -28.78 -1.07
CA ILE A 42 -2.15 -29.78 -1.42
C ILE A 42 -2.03 -30.94 -0.42
N ASN A 43 -3.10 -31.25 0.28
CA ASN A 43 -3.17 -32.33 1.28
C ASN A 43 -1.99 -32.30 2.28
N GLY A 44 -1.68 -31.13 2.82
CA GLY A 44 -0.60 -30.96 3.80
C GLY A 44 0.82 -30.91 3.19
N LYS A 45 0.99 -31.22 1.92
CA LYS A 45 2.28 -31.11 1.22
C LYS A 45 2.41 -29.69 0.64
N VAL A 46 3.40 -28.96 1.11
CA VAL A 46 3.76 -27.62 0.63
C VAL A 46 4.86 -27.76 -0.41
N THR A 47 4.65 -27.15 -1.57
CA THR A 47 5.71 -26.90 -2.54
C THR A 47 5.88 -25.40 -2.66
N THR A 48 7.06 -24.89 -2.40
CA THR A 48 7.36 -23.46 -2.45
C THR A 48 8.50 -23.17 -3.41
N MET A 49 8.47 -22.03 -4.06
CA MET A 49 9.40 -21.64 -5.11
C MET A 49 9.78 -20.18 -4.95
N LYS A 50 11.04 -19.86 -5.24
CA LYS A 50 11.47 -18.48 -5.43
C LYS A 50 11.13 -18.05 -6.85
N THR A 51 10.21 -17.11 -6.97
CA THR A 51 9.76 -16.60 -8.26
C THR A 51 10.07 -15.10 -8.39
N THR A 52 10.26 -14.68 -9.63
CA THR A 52 10.33 -13.26 -10.00
C THR A 52 9.24 -13.00 -11.02
N ALA A 53 8.31 -12.12 -10.68
CA ALA A 53 7.28 -11.70 -11.62
C ALA A 53 7.89 -10.74 -12.65
N VAL A 54 7.66 -11.05 -13.93
CA VAL A 54 8.06 -10.19 -15.05
C VAL A 54 6.80 -9.68 -15.73
N TYR A 55 6.58 -8.38 -15.67
CA TYR A 55 5.44 -7.74 -16.30
C TYR A 55 5.89 -7.04 -17.59
N ASN A 56 5.36 -7.48 -18.71
CA ASN A 56 5.65 -6.93 -20.05
C ASN A 56 4.48 -6.06 -20.59
N GLY A 57 3.45 -5.86 -19.79
CA GLY A 57 2.30 -5.04 -20.17
C GLY A 57 2.57 -3.54 -20.02
N LYS A 58 1.62 -2.73 -20.47
CA LYS A 58 1.67 -1.28 -20.30
C LYS A 58 1.50 -0.89 -18.83
N VAL A 59 2.48 -0.23 -18.26
CA VAL A 59 2.41 0.27 -16.88
C VAL A 59 1.45 1.46 -16.83
N LYS A 60 0.44 1.38 -15.94
CA LYS A 60 -0.41 2.53 -15.60
C LYS A 60 0.28 3.36 -14.52
N THR A 61 0.39 4.65 -14.76
CA THR A 61 0.97 5.59 -13.79
C THR A 61 -0.12 6.28 -12.98
N LEU A 62 0.26 6.84 -11.83
CA LEU A 62 -0.66 7.65 -11.02
C LEU A 62 -1.25 8.81 -11.84
N GLY A 63 -0.44 9.50 -12.63
CA GLY A 63 -0.92 10.56 -13.52
C GLY A 63 -1.92 10.10 -14.58
N GLY A 64 -1.83 8.83 -14.99
CA GLY A 64 -2.74 8.24 -15.98
C GLY A 64 -4.16 7.98 -15.48
N ILE A 65 -4.38 8.01 -14.15
CA ILE A 65 -5.72 7.82 -13.54
C ILE A 65 -6.35 9.15 -13.11
N LEU A 66 -5.58 10.23 -13.08
CA LEU A 66 -6.08 11.52 -12.61
C LEU A 66 -7.20 12.05 -13.52
N ARG A 67 -8.20 12.69 -12.91
CA ARG A 67 -9.26 13.40 -13.61
C ARG A 67 -8.68 14.56 -14.43
N LYS A 68 -9.10 14.64 -15.66
CA LYS A 68 -8.80 15.80 -16.52
C LYS A 68 -9.85 16.89 -16.27
N GLY A 69 -9.42 18.08 -15.94
CA GLY A 69 -10.29 19.22 -15.68
C GLY A 69 -10.31 19.65 -14.22
N GLU A 70 -11.36 20.35 -13.85
CA GLU A 70 -11.53 20.90 -12.52
C GLU A 70 -11.87 19.82 -11.51
N VAL A 71 -11.38 20.00 -10.30
CA VAL A 71 -11.63 19.18 -9.12
C VAL A 71 -12.18 20.11 -8.04
N GLU A 72 -13.09 19.60 -7.25
CA GLU A 72 -13.76 20.33 -6.18
C GLU A 72 -12.75 20.82 -5.15
N GLU A 73 -12.97 22.04 -4.64
CA GLU A 73 -12.03 22.77 -3.77
C GLU A 73 -11.69 21.98 -2.49
N GLU A 74 -12.64 21.24 -1.94
CA GLU A 74 -12.45 20.42 -0.74
C GLU A 74 -11.32 19.36 -0.83
N PHE A 75 -10.87 19.02 -2.03
CA PHE A 75 -9.78 18.06 -2.23
C PHE A 75 -8.40 18.72 -2.25
N TYR A 76 -8.33 20.04 -2.42
CA TYR A 76 -7.06 20.76 -2.34
C TYR A 76 -6.59 20.86 -0.90
N ILE A 77 -5.28 20.97 -0.73
CA ILE A 77 -4.65 21.11 0.57
C ILE A 77 -4.43 22.58 0.85
N ASP A 78 -4.99 23.04 1.95
CA ASP A 78 -4.80 24.41 2.42
C ASP A 78 -3.33 24.67 2.76
N SER A 79 -2.88 25.89 2.49
CA SER A 79 -1.51 26.31 2.79
C SER A 79 -1.11 26.13 4.25
N GLU A 80 -2.06 26.30 5.16
CA GLU A 80 -1.87 26.11 6.61
C GLU A 80 -1.62 24.64 7.00
N GLU A 81 -2.12 23.68 6.21
CA GLU A 81 -1.94 22.27 6.45
C GLU A 81 -0.67 21.68 5.83
N LEU A 82 -0.02 22.39 4.92
CA LEU A 82 1.13 21.87 4.17
C LEU A 82 2.27 21.40 5.06
N GLU A 83 2.58 22.12 6.13
CA GLU A 83 3.62 21.75 7.08
C GLU A 83 3.29 20.43 7.78
N ASN A 84 2.02 20.24 8.16
CA ASN A 84 1.56 19.00 8.80
C ASN A 84 1.64 17.82 7.82
N TRP A 85 1.23 18.01 6.58
CA TRP A 85 1.38 16.98 5.54
C TRP A 85 2.85 16.60 5.32
N ALA A 86 3.73 17.57 5.18
CA ALA A 86 5.16 17.34 5.02
C ALA A 86 5.76 16.63 6.25
N TYR A 87 5.39 17.04 7.46
CA TYR A 87 5.81 16.38 8.69
C TYR A 87 5.36 14.92 8.75
N LEU A 88 4.09 14.64 8.43
CA LEU A 88 3.55 13.28 8.47
C LEU A 88 4.25 12.36 7.47
N LYS A 89 4.61 12.85 6.29
CA LYS A 89 5.29 12.08 5.23
C LYS A 89 6.81 12.02 5.37
N GLY A 90 7.38 12.90 6.19
CA GLY A 90 8.81 12.92 6.47
C GLY A 90 9.32 11.71 7.25
N SER A 91 10.63 11.54 7.27
CA SER A 91 11.28 10.53 8.11
C SER A 91 11.21 10.93 9.59
N LYS A 92 11.02 9.95 10.45
CA LYS A 92 10.95 10.13 11.90
C LYS A 92 11.76 9.07 12.62
N LYS A 93 12.38 9.49 13.71
CA LYS A 93 13.02 8.59 14.68
C LYS A 93 12.60 9.04 16.08
N ILE A 94 11.70 8.30 16.70
CA ILE A 94 11.07 8.68 17.97
C ILE A 94 11.44 7.64 19.03
N GLU A 95 12.00 8.10 20.14
CA GLU A 95 12.21 7.22 21.30
C GLU A 95 10.84 6.87 21.90
N ARG A 96 10.59 5.60 22.11
CA ARG A 96 9.39 5.06 22.75
C ARG A 96 9.76 4.14 23.88
N THR A 97 8.89 4.04 24.86
CA THR A 97 9.01 3.09 25.97
C THR A 97 7.84 2.12 25.89
N ASN A 98 8.10 0.81 25.93
CA ASN A 98 7.05 -0.18 26.00
C ASN A 98 6.45 -0.29 27.42
N ALA A 99 5.40 -1.11 27.60
CA ALA A 99 4.73 -1.31 28.88
C ALA A 99 5.65 -1.89 29.98
N GLU A 100 6.77 -2.50 29.60
CA GLU A 100 7.75 -3.11 30.49
C GLU A 100 8.90 -2.16 30.85
N GLY A 101 8.84 -0.89 30.39
CA GLY A 101 9.87 0.13 30.65
C GLY A 101 11.07 0.08 29.69
N TYR A 102 11.08 -0.78 28.69
CA TYR A 102 12.16 -0.86 27.71
C TYR A 102 12.07 0.27 26.69
N LYS A 103 13.16 1.00 26.51
CA LYS A 103 13.29 2.09 25.54
C LYS A 103 13.73 1.56 24.18
N TYR A 104 13.05 2.00 23.13
CA TYR A 104 13.40 1.67 21.75
C TYR A 104 13.14 2.84 20.81
N PHE A 105 13.79 2.84 19.66
CA PHE A 105 13.54 3.82 18.62
C PHE A 105 12.53 3.30 17.61
N TYR A 106 11.39 3.97 17.54
CA TYR A 106 10.46 3.81 16.43
C TYR A 106 10.95 4.67 15.26
N SER A 107 11.19 4.06 14.12
CA SER A 107 11.71 4.74 12.93
C SER A 107 10.76 4.62 11.75
N GLU A 108 10.50 5.71 11.09
CA GLU A 108 9.78 5.78 9.83
C GLU A 108 10.69 6.39 8.75
N GLY A 109 10.79 5.74 7.59
CA GLY A 109 11.45 6.33 6.42
C GLY A 109 10.58 7.44 5.79
N SER A 110 11.14 8.32 4.99
CA SER A 110 10.35 9.31 4.24
C SER A 110 9.48 8.67 3.17
N MET A 111 8.34 9.28 2.89
CA MET A 111 7.49 8.99 1.74
C MET A 111 7.58 10.13 0.73
N GLY A 112 7.28 9.87 -0.54
CA GLY A 112 7.16 10.92 -1.56
C GLY A 112 6.11 11.95 -1.16
N PHE A 113 6.44 13.23 -1.33
CA PHE A 113 5.50 14.33 -1.12
C PHE A 113 5.90 15.53 -2.01
N PRO A 114 5.08 15.87 -3.00
CA PRO A 114 3.92 15.10 -3.51
C PRO A 114 4.31 13.73 -4.09
N ASP A 115 3.30 12.89 -4.34
CA ASP A 115 3.50 11.59 -4.99
C ASP A 115 3.89 11.78 -6.47
N ASP A 116 4.84 10.99 -6.95
CA ASP A 116 5.33 11.04 -8.32
C ASP A 116 4.28 10.49 -9.30
N ILE A 117 3.64 11.38 -10.05
CA ILE A 117 2.59 11.01 -11.01
C ILE A 117 3.09 10.23 -12.22
N THR A 118 4.40 10.16 -12.44
CA THR A 118 5.00 9.41 -13.56
C THR A 118 5.19 7.93 -13.22
N LYS A 119 5.01 7.55 -11.97
CA LYS A 119 5.15 6.18 -11.45
C LYS A 119 3.80 5.54 -11.18
N PRO A 120 3.76 4.21 -11.05
CA PRO A 120 2.60 3.52 -10.48
C PRO A 120 2.24 4.06 -9.10
N SER A 121 0.95 4.03 -8.78
CA SER A 121 0.47 4.36 -7.44
C SER A 121 1.05 3.43 -6.38
N ARG A 122 1.22 3.95 -5.18
CA ARG A 122 1.41 3.13 -3.98
C ARG A 122 0.13 2.36 -3.66
N THR A 123 0.22 1.39 -2.77
CA THR A 123 -0.95 0.70 -2.23
C THR A 123 -1.88 1.69 -1.52
N ILE A 124 -3.17 1.62 -1.83
CA ILE A 124 -4.21 2.40 -1.16
C ILE A 124 -4.49 1.77 0.21
N ILE A 125 -4.77 2.60 1.19
CA ILE A 125 -5.22 2.17 2.52
C ILE A 125 -6.67 2.60 2.75
N THR A 126 -7.33 2.00 3.73
CA THR A 126 -8.75 2.24 4.05
C THR A 126 -9.08 3.71 4.33
N GLY A 127 -8.16 4.48 4.88
CA GLY A 127 -8.39 5.91 5.20
C GLY A 127 -8.10 6.89 4.05
N GLU A 128 -7.89 6.42 2.83
CA GLU A 128 -7.44 7.26 1.71
C GLU A 128 -8.40 8.43 1.40
N GLY A 129 -9.69 8.16 1.36
CA GLY A 129 -10.71 9.14 0.95
C GLY A 129 -11.01 10.26 1.96
N GLY A 130 -10.67 10.09 3.24
CA GLY A 130 -11.01 11.09 4.28
C GLY A 130 -10.22 12.40 4.14
N PRO A 131 -10.73 13.55 4.68
CA PRO A 131 -10.09 14.85 4.54
C PRO A 131 -8.81 15.02 5.37
N SER A 132 -8.71 14.36 6.52
CA SER A 132 -7.60 14.59 7.46
C SER A 132 -6.23 14.20 6.89
N PRO A 133 -5.18 14.96 7.17
CA PRO A 133 -3.82 14.62 6.80
C PRO A 133 -3.41 13.23 7.30
N SER A 134 -2.71 12.50 6.47
CA SER A 134 -2.20 11.17 6.82
C SER A 134 -0.93 10.86 6.03
N ARG A 135 -0.01 10.18 6.69
CA ARG A 135 1.22 9.70 6.08
C ARG A 135 0.98 8.89 4.80
N PHE A 136 -0.06 8.06 4.79
CA PHE A 136 -0.27 7.06 3.73
C PHE A 136 -1.13 7.56 2.57
N LYS A 137 -1.89 8.64 2.75
CA LYS A 137 -2.72 9.20 1.67
C LYS A 137 -1.88 9.73 0.51
N HIS A 138 -2.40 9.57 -0.69
CA HIS A 138 -1.78 10.17 -1.87
C HIS A 138 -2.04 11.67 -1.90
N VAL A 139 -1.01 12.40 -2.29
CA VAL A 139 -1.08 13.83 -2.59
C VAL A 139 -0.38 14.05 -3.91
N VAL A 140 -1.08 14.64 -4.84
CA VAL A 140 -0.57 14.93 -6.18
C VAL A 140 -0.41 16.44 -6.40
N ASP A 141 0.63 16.81 -7.12
CA ASP A 141 0.83 18.18 -7.57
C ASP A 141 0.13 18.38 -8.91
N THR A 142 -0.66 19.42 -8.99
CA THR A 142 -1.41 19.81 -10.19
C THR A 142 -1.18 21.29 -10.50
N LYS A 143 -1.55 21.72 -11.71
CA LYS A 143 -1.46 23.14 -12.07
C LYS A 143 -2.22 24.10 -11.13
N ASN A 144 -3.20 23.57 -10.36
CA ASN A 144 -4.02 24.33 -9.43
C ASN A 144 -3.56 24.16 -7.97
N GLY A 145 -2.50 23.40 -7.71
CA GLY A 145 -1.94 23.16 -6.38
C GLY A 145 -1.95 21.69 -5.96
N LEU A 146 -1.51 21.47 -4.73
CA LEU A 146 -1.46 20.15 -4.12
C LEU A 146 -2.86 19.70 -3.69
N ARG A 147 -3.21 18.46 -4.02
CA ARG A 147 -4.50 17.90 -3.66
C ARG A 147 -4.47 16.40 -3.36
N ARG A 148 -5.47 15.94 -2.62
CA ARG A 148 -5.76 14.53 -2.42
C ARG A 148 -6.38 13.92 -3.69
N LEU A 149 -6.42 12.59 -3.75
CA LEU A 149 -7.19 11.91 -4.79
C LEU A 149 -8.69 12.04 -4.51
N ILE A 150 -9.47 12.19 -5.58
CA ILE A 150 -10.93 12.20 -5.53
C ILE A 150 -11.48 10.77 -5.59
N PRO A 151 -12.74 10.50 -5.18
CA PRO A 151 -13.33 9.16 -5.21
C PRO A 151 -13.22 8.45 -6.55
N MET A 152 -13.50 9.13 -7.64
CA MET A 152 -13.36 8.58 -9.00
C MET A 152 -11.94 8.08 -9.30
N GLU A 153 -10.90 8.77 -8.82
CA GLU A 153 -9.52 8.36 -9.00
C GLU A 153 -9.18 7.15 -8.15
N LEU A 154 -9.75 7.05 -6.96
CA LEU A 154 -9.63 5.87 -6.10
C LEU A 154 -10.35 4.66 -6.69
N GLU A 155 -11.51 4.86 -7.31
CA GLU A 155 -12.23 3.83 -8.07
C GLU A 155 -11.35 3.31 -9.22
N ARG A 156 -10.76 4.20 -10.01
CA ARG A 156 -9.84 3.83 -11.10
C ARG A 156 -8.62 3.04 -10.63
N LEU A 157 -8.06 3.39 -9.46
CA LEU A 157 -6.96 2.64 -8.85
C LEU A 157 -7.38 1.23 -8.43
N ASN A 158 -8.64 1.06 -8.02
CA ASN A 158 -9.23 -0.24 -7.69
C ASN A 158 -9.84 -0.95 -8.92
N MET A 159 -9.64 -0.42 -10.13
CA MET A 159 -10.15 -0.98 -11.39
C MET A 159 -11.68 -0.96 -11.50
N PHE A 160 -12.38 -0.14 -10.74
CA PHE A 160 -13.79 0.11 -10.89
C PHE A 160 -14.07 1.13 -12.01
N PRO A 161 -15.26 1.10 -12.62
CA PRO A 161 -15.73 2.19 -13.48
C PRO A 161 -15.83 3.52 -12.72
N ASP A 162 -15.73 4.62 -13.44
CA ASP A 162 -15.92 5.96 -12.86
C ASP A 162 -17.32 6.06 -12.22
N ASN A 163 -17.37 6.69 -11.05
CA ASN A 163 -18.58 6.90 -10.25
C ASN A 163 -19.28 5.62 -9.75
N PHE A 164 -18.56 4.51 -9.70
CA PHE A 164 -19.09 3.23 -9.21
C PHE A 164 -19.60 3.30 -7.76
N THR A 165 -18.96 4.12 -6.92
CA THR A 165 -19.37 4.31 -5.52
C THR A 165 -20.25 5.54 -5.31
N GLU A 166 -20.71 6.18 -6.39
CA GLU A 166 -21.55 7.37 -6.29
C GLU A 166 -22.94 7.03 -5.76
N HIS A 167 -23.36 7.76 -4.72
CA HIS A 167 -24.68 7.60 -4.13
C HIS A 167 -25.14 8.94 -3.57
N GLU A 168 -26.41 9.29 -3.78
CA GLU A 168 -26.97 10.59 -3.39
C GLU A 168 -26.82 10.91 -1.90
N GLU A 169 -26.89 9.88 -1.04
CA GLU A 169 -26.82 10.03 0.42
C GLU A 169 -25.39 9.98 0.95
N VAL A 170 -24.37 9.71 0.13
CA VAL A 170 -22.98 9.55 0.56
C VAL A 170 -22.14 10.68 0.00
N PRO A 171 -21.69 11.63 0.85
CA PRO A 171 -20.86 12.73 0.39
C PRO A 171 -19.49 12.23 -0.11
N PRO A 172 -18.86 12.96 -1.07
CA PRO A 172 -17.61 12.53 -1.71
C PRO A 172 -16.47 12.17 -0.74
N ASN A 173 -16.35 12.87 0.37
CA ASN A 173 -15.31 12.62 1.37
C ASN A 173 -15.55 11.37 2.24
N LYS A 174 -16.65 10.65 2.04
CA LYS A 174 -16.98 9.38 2.71
C LYS A 174 -17.07 8.18 1.77
N ARG A 175 -16.82 8.40 0.50
CA ARG A 175 -16.81 7.38 -0.56
C ARG A 175 -15.45 6.69 -0.64
#